data_eea1ea463a4e1f1b03932837d1e43258
#
_entry.id   eea1ea463a4e1f1b03932837d1e43258
#
_cell.length_a   1.000
_cell.length_b   1.000
_cell.length_c   1.000
_cell.angle_alpha   90.00
_cell.angle_beta   90.00
_cell.angle_gamma   90.00
#
_symmetry.space_group_name_H-M   'P 1'
#
loop_
_entity.id
_entity.type
_entity.pdbx_description
1 polymer ?
#
loop_
_entity_poly.entity_id
_entity_poly.type
_entity_poly.pdbx_seq_one_letter_code
_entity_poly.pdbx_strand_id
1 'polypeptide(L)'
;DPLLEVDTHGKLVPCIADEWGTEDDGLNWTFHIREGVKWVDVNANEKADVTSYDFATGMEWVLNYYKNDAAHTAQPIELIAGAKEYYEYTKSLTKEEAYALDASEGSKFQEMVGIKTPDANTIVYTCTGNKPYFDSLATWAGMYPRSQAMIDELGGPDGVKAMNNETMWYNGCYLMTSYV
;
A
#
# COMPACT_ATOMS: atom_id res chain seq x y z
N ASP A 1 6.42 -6.65 -4.56
CA ASP A 1 5.44 -7.76 -4.59
C ASP A 1 4.16 -7.34 -3.86
N PRO A 2 2.99 -7.86 -4.26
CA PRO A 2 1.68 -7.61 -3.65
C PRO A 2 1.42 -8.47 -2.41
N LEU A 3 0.24 -8.29 -1.79
CA LEU A 3 -0.23 -9.19 -0.73
C LEU A 3 -0.45 -10.62 -1.24
N LEU A 4 -1.11 -10.75 -2.39
CA LEU A 4 -1.42 -12.04 -3.03
C LEU A 4 -0.98 -12.04 -4.49
N GLU A 5 -0.81 -13.23 -5.04
CA GLU A 5 -0.55 -13.46 -6.47
C GLU A 5 -1.61 -14.37 -7.08
N VAL A 6 -1.54 -14.52 -8.39
CA VAL A 6 -2.41 -15.44 -9.15
C VAL A 6 -1.53 -16.52 -9.79
N ASP A 7 -1.82 -17.77 -9.54
CA ASP A 7 -1.12 -18.91 -10.16
C ASP A 7 -1.47 -19.05 -11.65
N THR A 8 -0.84 -20.00 -12.31
CA THR A 8 -1.07 -20.30 -13.73
C THR A 8 -2.48 -20.81 -14.06
N HIS A 9 -3.30 -21.10 -13.04
CA HIS A 9 -4.69 -21.56 -13.18
C HIS A 9 -5.70 -20.47 -12.81
N GLY A 10 -5.24 -19.27 -12.47
CA GLY A 10 -6.10 -18.14 -12.07
C GLY A 10 -6.53 -18.20 -10.60
N LYS A 11 -5.89 -19.02 -9.77
CA LYS A 11 -6.19 -19.12 -8.34
C LYS A 11 -5.33 -18.15 -7.55
N LEU A 12 -5.93 -17.49 -6.55
CA LEU A 12 -5.19 -16.66 -5.58
C LEU A 12 -4.29 -17.56 -4.73
N VAL A 13 -3.05 -17.12 -4.58
CA VAL A 13 -2.01 -17.78 -3.79
C VAL A 13 -1.28 -16.77 -2.91
N PRO A 14 -0.70 -17.21 -1.77
CA PRO A 14 0.10 -16.35 -0.90
C PRO A 14 1.28 -15.72 -1.64
N CYS A 15 1.52 -14.41 -1.38
CA CYS A 15 2.74 -13.71 -1.74
C CYS A 15 3.36 -13.08 -0.48
N ILE A 16 3.19 -11.79 -0.23
CA ILE A 16 3.63 -11.17 1.04
C ILE A 16 2.67 -11.50 2.18
N ALA A 17 1.37 -11.62 1.92
CA ALA A 17 0.46 -12.21 2.90
C ALA A 17 0.50 -13.74 2.81
N ASP A 18 0.61 -14.43 3.95
CA ASP A 18 0.56 -15.89 4.05
C ASP A 18 -0.82 -16.41 4.48
N GLU A 19 -1.62 -15.57 5.15
CA GLU A 19 -3.01 -15.85 5.51
C GLU A 19 -3.90 -14.62 5.19
N TRP A 20 -5.14 -14.88 4.75
CA TRP A 20 -6.15 -13.83 4.56
C TRP A 20 -7.56 -14.39 4.66
N GLY A 21 -8.53 -13.53 4.94
CA GLY A 21 -9.93 -13.91 5.01
C GLY A 21 -10.86 -12.81 5.48
N THR A 22 -12.14 -13.17 5.53
CA THR A 22 -13.22 -12.33 6.04
C THR A 22 -14.16 -13.18 6.89
N GLU A 23 -14.69 -12.61 7.99
CA GLU A 23 -15.66 -13.28 8.87
C GLU A 23 -17.09 -12.75 8.67
N ASP A 24 -17.25 -11.65 7.92
CA ASP A 24 -18.49 -10.88 7.75
C ASP A 24 -18.90 -10.69 6.28
N ASP A 25 -18.75 -11.75 5.50
CA ASP A 25 -19.14 -11.82 4.09
C ASP A 25 -18.50 -10.72 3.21
N GLY A 26 -17.25 -10.37 3.51
CA GLY A 26 -16.46 -9.42 2.73
C GLY A 26 -16.66 -7.95 3.09
N LEU A 27 -17.19 -7.65 4.28
CA LEU A 27 -17.20 -6.28 4.80
C LEU A 27 -15.82 -5.88 5.32
N ASN A 28 -15.20 -6.76 6.12
CA ASN A 28 -13.83 -6.59 6.61
C ASN A 28 -12.95 -7.73 6.10
N TRP A 29 -11.81 -7.35 5.53
CA TRP A 29 -10.79 -8.28 5.04
C TRP A 29 -9.51 -8.13 5.85
N THR A 30 -9.05 -9.23 6.45
CA THR A 30 -7.80 -9.27 7.19
C THR A 30 -6.75 -10.01 6.39
N PHE A 31 -5.54 -9.45 6.32
CA PHE A 31 -4.35 -10.08 5.73
C PHE A 31 -3.26 -10.13 6.77
N HIS A 32 -2.63 -11.31 6.91
CA HIS A 32 -1.45 -11.49 7.74
C HIS A 32 -0.20 -11.39 6.88
N ILE A 33 0.71 -10.48 7.25
CA ILE A 33 1.97 -10.22 6.55
C ILE A 33 3.01 -11.21 7.05
N ARG A 34 3.60 -11.93 6.13
CA ARG A 34 4.66 -12.91 6.39
C ARG A 34 5.87 -12.25 7.05
N GLU A 35 6.38 -12.85 8.12
CA GLU A 35 7.61 -12.40 8.75
C GLU A 35 8.85 -12.62 7.86
N GLY A 36 9.85 -11.76 8.02
CA GLY A 36 11.16 -11.91 7.38
C GLY A 36 11.24 -11.44 5.94
N VAL A 37 10.16 -10.90 5.36
CA VAL A 37 10.23 -10.21 4.07
C VAL A 37 10.93 -8.87 4.24
N LYS A 38 11.90 -8.58 3.36
CA LYS A 38 12.75 -7.38 3.47
C LYS A 38 12.56 -6.43 2.29
N TRP A 39 12.66 -5.16 2.60
CA TRP A 39 13.04 -4.17 1.61
C TRP A 39 14.54 -4.25 1.38
N VAL A 40 14.96 -4.26 0.12
CA VAL A 40 16.38 -4.29 -0.27
C VAL A 40 16.68 -3.22 -1.30
N ASP A 41 17.93 -2.79 -1.39
CA ASP A 41 18.39 -1.94 -2.49
C ASP A 41 18.72 -2.75 -3.76
N VAL A 42 19.17 -2.10 -4.82
CA VAL A 42 19.52 -2.74 -6.11
C VAL A 42 20.68 -3.73 -6.00
N ASN A 43 21.49 -3.67 -4.93
CA ASN A 43 22.58 -4.59 -4.65
C ASN A 43 22.16 -5.72 -3.67
N ALA A 44 20.86 -5.86 -3.39
CA ALA A 44 20.30 -6.80 -2.43
C ALA A 44 20.74 -6.57 -0.97
N ASN A 45 21.18 -5.36 -0.61
CA ASN A 45 21.43 -5.03 0.79
C ASN A 45 20.09 -4.76 1.50
N GLU A 46 19.90 -5.36 2.68
CA GLU A 46 18.71 -5.16 3.49
C GLU A 46 18.62 -3.70 3.97
N LYS A 47 17.41 -3.13 3.87
CA LYS A 47 17.09 -1.76 4.27
C LYS A 47 16.11 -1.74 5.45
N ALA A 48 15.03 -2.51 5.39
CA ALA A 48 13.99 -2.56 6.42
C ALA A 48 13.17 -3.86 6.30
N ASP A 49 12.37 -4.17 7.31
CA ASP A 49 11.33 -5.19 7.20
C ASP A 49 10.14 -4.66 6.40
N VAL A 50 9.47 -5.55 5.64
CA VAL A 50 8.16 -5.26 5.05
C VAL A 50 7.10 -5.55 6.11
N THR A 51 6.22 -4.58 6.34
CA THR A 51 5.20 -4.64 7.39
C THR A 51 3.82 -4.23 6.87
N SER A 52 2.81 -4.41 7.69
CA SER A 52 1.45 -3.93 7.42
C SER A 52 1.40 -2.40 7.20
N TYR A 53 2.28 -1.66 7.87
CA TYR A 53 2.37 -0.20 7.74
C TYR A 53 2.79 0.24 6.33
N ASP A 54 3.60 -0.54 5.62
CA ASP A 54 4.01 -0.26 4.25
C ASP A 54 2.83 -0.33 3.27
N PHE A 55 1.88 -1.25 3.51
CA PHE A 55 0.65 -1.35 2.73
C PHE A 55 -0.30 -0.18 3.01
N ALA A 56 -0.40 0.26 4.27
CA ALA A 56 -1.14 1.47 4.62
C ALA A 56 -0.52 2.71 3.97
N THR A 57 0.81 2.84 4.00
CA THR A 57 1.56 3.92 3.34
C THR A 57 1.37 3.88 1.82
N GLY A 58 1.38 2.70 1.20
CA GLY A 58 1.09 2.53 -0.22
C GLY A 58 -0.31 3.02 -0.59
N MET A 59 -1.32 2.70 0.23
CA MET A 59 -2.69 3.13 -0.02
C MET A 59 -2.90 4.61 0.29
N GLU A 60 -2.25 5.16 1.33
CA GLU A 60 -2.24 6.62 1.56
C GLU A 60 -1.69 7.35 0.33
N TRP A 61 -0.58 6.86 -0.23
CA TRP A 61 -0.01 7.43 -1.44
C TRP A 61 -1.00 7.42 -2.61
N VAL A 62 -1.68 6.30 -2.85
CA VAL A 62 -2.65 6.17 -3.94
C VAL A 62 -3.85 7.10 -3.75
N LEU A 63 -4.34 7.25 -2.51
CA LEU A 63 -5.49 8.08 -2.18
C LEU A 63 -5.16 9.57 -2.00
N ASN A 64 -3.88 9.93 -1.92
CA ASN A 64 -3.45 11.32 -1.81
C ASN A 64 -3.39 11.96 -3.21
N TYR A 65 -4.26 12.95 -3.44
CA TYR A 65 -4.42 13.60 -4.74
C TYR A 65 -3.11 14.08 -5.36
N TYR A 66 -2.22 14.68 -4.56
CA TYR A 66 -0.97 15.27 -5.05
C TYR A 66 0.20 14.29 -5.10
N LYS A 67 0.26 13.29 -4.21
CA LYS A 67 1.32 12.27 -4.23
C LYS A 67 1.19 11.37 -5.44
N ASN A 68 0.00 10.95 -5.78
CA ASN A 68 -0.29 10.00 -6.87
C ASN A 68 -0.70 10.69 -8.19
N ASP A 69 -0.62 12.02 -8.27
CA ASP A 69 -1.08 12.80 -9.43
C ASP A 69 -2.50 12.40 -9.90
N ALA A 70 -3.39 12.09 -8.95
CA ALA A 70 -4.76 11.61 -9.15
C ALA A 70 -4.88 10.32 -10.01
N ALA A 71 -3.81 9.52 -10.13
CA ALA A 71 -3.81 8.28 -10.90
C ALA A 71 -4.31 7.08 -10.07
N HIS A 72 -4.96 6.11 -10.74
CA HIS A 72 -5.34 4.80 -10.17
C HIS A 72 -6.20 4.84 -8.90
N THR A 73 -7.05 5.86 -8.72
CA THR A 73 -7.84 6.06 -7.51
C THR A 73 -9.26 5.47 -7.57
N ALA A 74 -9.77 5.13 -8.75
CA ALA A 74 -11.17 4.76 -8.92
C ALA A 74 -11.58 3.52 -8.09
N GLN A 75 -10.79 2.45 -8.13
CA GLN A 75 -11.10 1.22 -7.39
C GLN A 75 -11.06 1.41 -5.87
N PRO A 76 -9.97 1.91 -5.24
CA PRO A 76 -9.95 2.10 -3.80
C PRO A 76 -11.02 3.09 -3.32
N ILE A 77 -11.33 4.14 -4.07
CA ILE A 77 -12.40 5.11 -3.75
C ILE A 77 -13.78 4.43 -3.68
N GLU A 78 -14.06 3.47 -4.55
CA GLU A 78 -15.36 2.78 -4.58
C GLU A 78 -15.45 1.64 -3.56
N LEU A 79 -14.33 1.05 -3.20
CA LEU A 79 -14.33 -0.22 -2.47
C LEU A 79 -13.95 -0.07 -1.00
N ILE A 80 -13.10 0.87 -0.63
CA ILE A 80 -12.62 1.06 0.74
C ILE A 80 -13.40 2.18 1.43
N ALA A 81 -13.92 1.90 2.61
CA ALA A 81 -14.67 2.87 3.41
C ALA A 81 -13.81 4.11 3.70
N GLY A 82 -14.38 5.31 3.53
CA GLY A 82 -13.71 6.58 3.79
C GLY A 82 -12.63 6.98 2.77
N ALA A 83 -12.30 6.12 1.79
CA ALA A 83 -11.28 6.42 0.78
C ALA A 83 -11.65 7.61 -0.11
N LYS A 84 -12.94 7.73 -0.47
CA LYS A 84 -13.45 8.87 -1.25
C LYS A 84 -13.33 10.17 -0.47
N GLU A 85 -13.71 10.16 0.78
CA GLU A 85 -13.66 11.30 1.67
C GLU A 85 -12.21 11.77 1.88
N TYR A 86 -11.28 10.84 2.05
CA TYR A 86 -9.86 11.16 2.18
C TYR A 86 -9.28 11.74 0.87
N TYR A 87 -9.63 11.18 -0.28
CA TYR A 87 -9.22 11.70 -1.57
C TYR A 87 -9.70 13.15 -1.79
N GLU A 88 -10.98 13.43 -1.52
CA GLU A 88 -11.53 14.80 -1.64
C GLU A 88 -10.92 15.75 -0.59
N TYR A 89 -10.63 15.26 0.61
CA TYR A 89 -9.90 16.02 1.63
C TYR A 89 -8.52 16.43 1.12
N THR A 90 -7.70 15.49 0.67
CA THR A 90 -6.35 15.80 0.18
C THR A 90 -6.36 16.71 -1.04
N LYS A 91 -7.36 16.58 -1.92
CA LYS A 91 -7.57 17.45 -3.07
C LYS A 91 -7.89 18.90 -2.68
N SER A 92 -8.51 19.12 -1.53
CA SER A 92 -8.85 20.45 -1.02
C SER A 92 -7.68 21.20 -0.37
N LEU A 93 -6.57 20.50 -0.10
CA LEU A 93 -5.36 21.05 0.51
C LEU A 93 -4.44 21.71 -0.52
N THR A 94 -3.41 22.41 -0.05
CA THR A 94 -2.25 22.72 -0.88
C THR A 94 -1.40 21.49 -1.10
N LYS A 95 -0.54 21.50 -2.12
CA LYS A 95 0.40 20.42 -2.40
C LYS A 95 1.30 20.13 -1.19
N GLU A 96 1.79 21.16 -0.55
CA GLU A 96 2.68 21.08 0.62
C GLU A 96 1.97 20.43 1.82
N GLU A 97 0.73 20.83 2.11
CA GLU A 97 -0.08 20.23 3.17
C GLU A 97 -0.38 18.76 2.89
N ALA A 98 -0.75 18.42 1.65
CA ALA A 98 -1.03 17.04 1.26
C ALA A 98 0.24 16.16 1.30
N TYR A 99 1.40 16.71 0.94
CA TYR A 99 2.68 16.01 1.01
C TYR A 99 3.13 15.69 2.45
N ALA A 100 2.72 16.50 3.41
CA ALA A 100 3.02 16.31 4.83
C ALA A 100 2.17 15.22 5.50
N LEU A 101 1.13 14.70 4.82
CA LEU A 101 0.30 13.61 5.36
C LEU A 101 1.02 12.26 5.22
N ASP A 102 0.69 11.34 6.12
CA ASP A 102 1.19 9.97 6.15
C ASP A 102 0.11 8.98 6.63
N ALA A 103 0.47 7.71 6.73
CA ALA A 103 -0.40 6.64 7.22
C ALA A 103 -0.06 6.20 8.66
N SER A 104 0.71 6.98 9.41
CA SER A 104 1.11 6.67 10.78
C SER A 104 -0.08 6.60 11.74
N GLU A 105 0.13 5.99 12.90
CA GLU A 105 -0.89 5.91 13.95
C GLU A 105 -1.35 7.32 14.36
N GLY A 106 -2.67 7.52 14.42
CA GLY A 106 -3.29 8.80 14.75
C GLY A 106 -3.30 9.82 13.61
N SER A 107 -2.81 9.47 12.42
CA SER A 107 -2.86 10.33 11.23
C SER A 107 -4.28 10.53 10.73
N LYS A 108 -4.47 11.57 9.90
CA LYS A 108 -5.75 11.84 9.24
C LYS A 108 -6.19 10.68 8.34
N PHE A 109 -5.25 9.98 7.72
CA PHE A 109 -5.52 8.78 6.96
C PHE A 109 -6.12 7.67 7.83
N GLN A 110 -5.51 7.36 8.98
CA GLN A 110 -5.99 6.34 9.91
C GLN A 110 -7.35 6.69 10.56
N GLU A 111 -7.65 8.00 10.68
CA GLU A 111 -8.95 8.48 11.16
C GLU A 111 -10.06 8.27 10.13
N MET A 112 -9.78 8.58 8.85
CA MET A 112 -10.81 8.67 7.81
C MET A 112 -10.99 7.38 7.01
N VAL A 113 -9.90 6.62 6.77
CA VAL A 113 -9.92 5.48 5.84
C VAL A 113 -10.09 4.16 6.59
N GLY A 114 -10.91 3.28 6.07
CA GLY A 114 -11.18 1.95 6.61
C GLY A 114 -10.00 0.99 6.45
N ILE A 115 -8.78 1.43 6.78
CA ILE A 115 -7.58 0.62 6.81
C ILE A 115 -6.97 0.71 8.20
N LYS A 116 -6.74 -0.44 8.83
CA LYS A 116 -6.14 -0.54 10.17
C LYS A 116 -4.95 -1.48 10.16
N THR A 117 -3.92 -1.09 10.88
CA THR A 117 -2.70 -1.85 11.09
C THR A 117 -2.50 -2.06 12.58
N PRO A 118 -3.23 -3.02 13.20
CA PRO A 118 -3.18 -3.23 14.65
C PRO A 118 -1.81 -3.63 15.15
N ASP A 119 -1.01 -4.23 14.29
CA ASP A 119 0.40 -4.59 14.53
C ASP A 119 1.18 -4.64 13.21
N ALA A 120 2.47 -4.92 13.27
CA ALA A 120 3.37 -4.96 12.11
C ALA A 120 3.01 -6.05 11.07
N ASN A 121 2.28 -7.08 11.48
CA ASN A 121 1.99 -8.23 10.64
C ASN A 121 0.51 -8.30 10.20
N THR A 122 -0.35 -7.42 10.70
CA THR A 122 -1.79 -7.49 10.42
C THR A 122 -2.28 -6.20 9.76
N ILE A 123 -2.94 -6.34 8.60
CA ILE A 123 -3.67 -5.24 7.98
C ILE A 123 -5.13 -5.64 7.76
N VAL A 124 -6.04 -4.71 8.09
CA VAL A 124 -7.48 -4.89 7.93
C VAL A 124 -8.02 -3.81 7.00
N TYR A 125 -8.74 -4.22 5.97
CA TYR A 125 -9.47 -3.34 5.06
C TYR A 125 -10.96 -3.44 5.36
N THR A 126 -11.61 -2.31 5.66
CA THR A 126 -13.07 -2.20 5.76
C THR A 126 -13.60 -1.68 4.43
N CYS A 127 -14.49 -2.44 3.80
CA CYS A 127 -15.11 -2.10 2.53
C CYS A 127 -16.33 -1.18 2.70
N THR A 128 -16.76 -0.53 1.61
CA THR A 128 -18.00 0.30 1.57
C THR A 128 -19.28 -0.51 1.71
N GLY A 129 -19.19 -1.82 1.71
CA GLY A 129 -20.24 -2.83 1.85
C GLY A 129 -19.64 -4.19 1.57
N ASN A 130 -20.46 -5.25 1.59
CA ASN A 130 -20.00 -6.61 1.36
C ASN A 130 -19.36 -6.77 -0.02
N LYS A 131 -18.08 -7.11 -0.06
CA LYS A 131 -17.26 -7.30 -1.26
C LYS A 131 -16.53 -8.65 -1.18
N PRO A 132 -17.23 -9.77 -1.45
CA PRO A 132 -16.65 -11.12 -1.31
C PRO A 132 -15.48 -11.41 -2.27
N TYR A 133 -15.21 -10.50 -3.21
CA TYR A 133 -14.13 -10.58 -4.20
C TYR A 133 -12.96 -9.64 -3.90
N PHE A 134 -12.97 -8.94 -2.76
CA PHE A 134 -11.97 -7.91 -2.45
C PHE A 134 -10.54 -8.47 -2.39
N ASP A 135 -10.36 -9.74 -1.99
CA ASP A 135 -9.07 -10.41 -1.99
C ASP A 135 -8.40 -10.44 -3.37
N SER A 136 -9.18 -10.49 -4.45
CA SER A 136 -8.62 -10.44 -5.80
C SER A 136 -7.90 -9.12 -6.12
N LEU A 137 -8.27 -8.03 -5.45
CA LEU A 137 -7.60 -6.74 -5.58
C LEU A 137 -6.22 -6.72 -4.91
N ALA A 138 -5.97 -7.63 -3.97
CA ALA A 138 -4.68 -7.75 -3.30
C ALA A 138 -3.52 -8.14 -4.24
N THR A 139 -3.84 -8.48 -5.48
CA THR A 139 -2.87 -8.72 -6.57
C THR A 139 -2.58 -7.47 -7.42
N TRP A 140 -3.38 -6.41 -7.26
CA TRP A 140 -3.33 -5.24 -8.11
C TRP A 140 -2.26 -4.23 -7.64
N ALA A 141 -1.53 -3.65 -8.61
CA ALA A 141 -0.42 -2.72 -8.35
C ALA A 141 -0.77 -1.49 -7.50
N GLY A 142 -2.03 -1.03 -7.52
CA GLY A 142 -2.50 0.06 -6.65
C GLY A 142 -2.56 -0.29 -5.16
N MET A 143 -2.46 -1.58 -4.80
CA MET A 143 -2.39 -2.05 -3.43
C MET A 143 -0.97 -2.50 -3.02
N TYR A 144 0.04 -2.19 -3.82
CA TYR A 144 1.43 -2.53 -3.49
C TYR A 144 1.92 -1.72 -2.29
N PRO A 145 2.79 -2.32 -1.46
CA PRO A 145 3.37 -1.63 -0.33
C PRO A 145 4.34 -0.53 -0.77
N ARG A 146 4.53 0.44 0.09
CA ARG A 146 5.49 1.51 -0.07
C ARG A 146 6.16 1.80 1.26
N SER A 147 7.49 1.76 1.32
CA SER A 147 8.22 2.01 2.55
C SER A 147 8.25 3.51 2.87
N GLN A 148 7.79 3.88 4.08
CA GLN A 148 7.93 5.24 4.59
C GLN A 148 9.42 5.61 4.74
N ALA A 149 10.25 4.68 5.21
CA ALA A 149 11.69 4.90 5.33
C ALA A 149 12.36 5.20 3.99
N MET A 150 11.92 4.56 2.89
CA MET A 150 12.38 4.89 1.54
C MET A 150 11.92 6.30 1.13
N ILE A 151 10.68 6.68 1.42
CA ILE A 151 10.17 8.02 1.12
C ILE A 151 11.02 9.08 1.82
N ASP A 152 11.35 8.85 3.10
CA ASP A 152 12.15 9.76 3.92
C ASP A 152 13.61 9.85 3.42
N GLU A 153 14.22 8.71 3.07
CA GLU A 153 15.58 8.65 2.50
C GLU A 153 15.66 9.43 1.17
N LEU A 154 14.60 9.40 0.36
CA LEU A 154 14.52 10.11 -0.91
C LEU A 154 14.17 11.60 -0.76
N GLY A 155 13.91 12.08 0.45
CA GLY A 155 13.56 13.47 0.72
C GLY A 155 12.09 13.82 0.44
N GLY A 156 11.21 12.84 0.56
CA GLY A 156 9.76 13.00 0.43
C GLY A 156 9.19 12.70 -0.97
N PRO A 157 7.95 13.10 -1.23
CA PRO A 157 7.21 12.72 -2.43
C PRO A 157 7.87 13.13 -3.76
N ASP A 158 8.50 14.30 -3.83
CA ASP A 158 9.20 14.72 -5.07
C ASP A 158 10.44 13.86 -5.33
N GLY A 159 11.15 13.41 -4.29
CA GLY A 159 12.25 12.46 -4.41
C GLY A 159 11.80 11.09 -4.90
N VAL A 160 10.66 10.60 -4.40
CA VAL A 160 10.04 9.36 -4.88
C VAL A 160 9.65 9.45 -6.36
N LYS A 161 9.10 10.59 -6.82
CA LYS A 161 8.76 10.81 -8.24
C LYS A 161 10.00 10.87 -9.14
N ALA A 162 11.15 11.21 -8.60
CA ALA A 162 12.43 11.26 -9.29
C ALA A 162 13.29 9.99 -9.13
N MET A 163 12.80 8.97 -8.40
CA MET A 163 13.57 7.73 -8.16
C MET A 163 13.85 6.97 -9.45
N ASN A 164 14.93 6.20 -9.43
CA ASN A 164 15.33 5.30 -10.49
C ASN A 164 15.64 3.90 -9.92
N ASN A 165 16.11 2.99 -10.75
CA ASN A 165 16.43 1.63 -10.34
C ASN A 165 17.53 1.52 -9.25
N GLU A 166 18.40 2.52 -9.11
CA GLU A 166 19.47 2.54 -8.11
C GLU A 166 18.99 3.07 -6.75
N THR A 167 17.95 3.90 -6.74
CA THR A 167 17.43 4.55 -5.53
C THR A 167 16.14 3.92 -5.01
N MET A 168 15.46 3.11 -5.83
CA MET A 168 14.26 2.39 -5.45
C MET A 168 14.59 1.21 -4.54
N TRP A 169 13.71 0.92 -3.58
CA TRP A 169 13.77 -0.29 -2.78
C TRP A 169 12.83 -1.36 -3.35
N TYR A 170 13.23 -2.61 -3.19
CA TYR A 170 12.56 -3.79 -3.73
C TYR A 170 12.17 -4.73 -2.58
N ASN A 171 11.01 -5.35 -2.68
CA ASN A 171 10.52 -6.33 -1.72
C ASN A 171 10.17 -7.69 -2.36
N GLY A 172 10.51 -7.87 -3.62
CA GLY A 172 10.19 -9.06 -4.40
C GLY A 172 11.44 -9.86 -4.79
N CYS A 173 11.20 -10.92 -5.58
CA CYS A 173 12.26 -11.82 -6.04
C CYS A 173 13.08 -11.28 -7.22
N TYR A 174 12.75 -10.10 -7.75
CA TYR A 174 13.46 -9.48 -8.86
C TYR A 174 13.96 -8.09 -8.51
N LEU A 175 15.17 -7.77 -8.97
CA LEU A 175 15.76 -6.44 -8.88
C LEU A 175 15.87 -5.86 -10.31
N MET A 176 15.47 -4.60 -10.48
CA MET A 176 15.65 -3.89 -11.74
C MET A 176 17.09 -3.35 -11.80
N THR A 177 17.96 -4.03 -12.56
CA THR A 177 19.37 -3.64 -12.68
C THR A 177 19.61 -2.53 -13.71
N SER A 178 18.70 -2.35 -14.66
CA SER A 178 18.73 -1.24 -15.62
C SER A 178 17.33 -0.92 -16.14
N TYR A 179 17.10 0.34 -16.46
CA TYR A 179 15.91 0.82 -17.15
C TYR A 179 16.35 1.69 -18.34
N VAL A 180 15.93 1.31 -19.55
CA VAL A 180 16.28 1.98 -20.80
C VAL A 180 15.03 2.51 -21.49
#